data_ec29a5043c8557afbdf17064f91165e2
#
_entry.id   ec29a5043c8557afbdf17064f91165e2
#
_cell.length_a   1.000
_cell.length_b   1.000
_cell.length_c   1.000
_cell.angle_alpha   90.00
_cell.angle_beta   90.00
_cell.angle_gamma   90.00
#
_symmetry.space_group_name_H-M   'P 1'
#
loop_
_entity.id
_entity.type
_entity.pdbx_description
1 polymer ?
#
loop_
_entity_poly.entity_id
_entity_poly.type
_entity_poly.pdbx_seq_one_letter_code
_entity_poly.pdbx_strand_id
1 'polypeptide(L)'
;MWYQETVFYQICPLGLCGAPEVNDDIQAHRILKIKDFVPYLQELGIGAVYFNPVFNSDSHGYDTRDYNLIDTRLGTNEDFAEVCKTLHEHDIKVVLDGVFNHVGRGFFAFRDVQEKGPASPYANWFHINFDGDSSYGDGFWYEGWEGHYELVKLNLDNPDVQHYLLDAVDYWIKCFDIDGLRLDVAYSLPRWFMAMLSDHCKSLKQDFFMLGEVLGDNAGYMYTEAKLDAITDYPSYKAFWSSFNSLNMFEYAHTLKRNAMDMYRGRDLLTFVDNHDVNRISSTLTDERKLPLVFGLLMAVPGIPCIYCGSEWGIKGEKIQGVTDAPLRPELDAPQPNELSDLVSKYIHMRRGHKALTLGDYKDLVLTNKQYVLERNYEGEKIVVALNIDDAPYTIYPPIEHGSYQDLMSGDMVDYNGQLELPPLSITYLYKHA
;
A
#
# COMPACT_ATOMS: atom_id res chain seq x y z
N MET A 1 8.58 6.65 -14.26
CA MET A 1 7.39 5.78 -14.42
C MET A 1 6.22 6.45 -13.71
N TRP A 2 4.97 6.24 -14.17
CA TRP A 2 3.80 6.93 -13.61
C TRP A 2 3.66 6.76 -12.08
N TYR A 3 3.93 5.56 -11.56
CA TYR A 3 3.81 5.26 -10.13
C TYR A 3 4.81 6.01 -9.24
N GLN A 4 5.94 6.45 -9.77
CA GLN A 4 6.97 7.19 -9.02
C GLN A 4 6.55 8.64 -8.71
N GLU A 5 5.65 9.21 -9.55
CA GLU A 5 5.21 10.59 -9.46
C GLU A 5 3.79 10.72 -8.90
N THR A 6 3.27 9.63 -8.34
CA THR A 6 1.89 9.57 -7.84
C THR A 6 1.83 9.28 -6.34
N VAL A 7 0.68 9.51 -5.74
CA VAL A 7 0.34 9.07 -4.39
C VAL A 7 -0.77 8.05 -4.52
N PHE A 8 -0.58 6.91 -3.88
CA PHE A 8 -1.55 5.82 -3.85
C PHE A 8 -2.56 6.01 -2.72
N TYR A 9 -3.75 5.52 -2.94
CA TYR A 9 -4.80 5.43 -1.94
C TYR A 9 -5.29 3.99 -1.84
N GLN A 10 -5.13 3.36 -0.68
CA GLN A 10 -5.53 1.99 -0.46
C GLN A 10 -6.98 1.92 0.01
N ILE A 11 -7.77 1.08 -0.61
CA ILE A 11 -9.16 0.81 -0.24
C ILE A 11 -9.34 -0.67 0.07
N CYS A 12 -9.93 -0.99 1.23
CA CYS A 12 -10.45 -2.31 1.55
C CYS A 12 -11.95 -2.34 1.19
N PRO A 13 -12.35 -2.89 0.03
CA PRO A 13 -13.71 -2.72 -0.48
C PRO A 13 -14.76 -3.40 0.38
N LEU A 14 -14.48 -4.60 0.90
CA LEU A 14 -15.42 -5.33 1.77
C LEU A 14 -15.77 -4.52 3.03
N GLY A 15 -14.75 -3.91 3.66
CA GLY A 15 -14.97 -3.03 4.82
C GLY A 15 -15.67 -1.75 4.41
N LEU A 16 -15.07 -0.94 3.53
CA LEU A 16 -15.60 0.38 3.14
C LEU A 16 -17.06 0.30 2.69
N CYS A 17 -17.41 -0.72 1.93
CA CYS A 17 -18.75 -0.88 1.39
C CYS A 17 -19.75 -1.55 2.35
N GLY A 18 -19.35 -1.89 3.59
CA GLY A 18 -20.21 -2.53 4.57
C GLY A 18 -20.68 -3.92 4.15
N ALA A 19 -19.80 -4.71 3.54
CA ALA A 19 -20.09 -6.08 3.19
C ALA A 19 -20.16 -6.97 4.45
N PRO A 20 -21.07 -7.97 4.49
CA PRO A 20 -21.07 -8.97 5.57
C PRO A 20 -19.71 -9.67 5.72
N GLU A 21 -19.32 -10.00 6.95
CA GLU A 21 -18.01 -10.62 7.23
C GLU A 21 -17.87 -11.98 6.53
N VAL A 22 -18.93 -12.81 6.54
CA VAL A 22 -19.00 -14.09 5.82
C VAL A 22 -19.83 -13.90 4.57
N ASN A 23 -19.40 -14.52 3.48
CA ASN A 23 -20.12 -14.45 2.21
C ASN A 23 -21.46 -15.20 2.33
N ASP A 24 -22.54 -14.48 2.15
CA ASP A 24 -23.91 -14.96 2.21
C ASP A 24 -24.49 -15.33 0.82
N ASP A 25 -23.66 -15.24 -0.23
CA ASP A 25 -24.00 -15.47 -1.63
C ASP A 25 -25.15 -14.56 -2.15
N ILE A 26 -25.46 -13.47 -1.41
CA ILE A 26 -26.47 -12.50 -1.82
C ILE A 26 -25.82 -11.44 -2.72
N GLN A 27 -26.34 -11.35 -3.96
CA GLN A 27 -25.88 -10.34 -4.92
C GLN A 27 -26.28 -8.94 -4.45
N ALA A 28 -25.26 -8.07 -4.30
CA ALA A 28 -25.45 -6.66 -3.98
C ALA A 28 -24.79 -5.78 -5.05
N HIS A 29 -24.87 -4.45 -4.89
CA HIS A 29 -24.21 -3.46 -5.75
C HIS A 29 -23.45 -2.43 -4.89
N ARG A 30 -22.87 -2.89 -3.77
CA ARG A 30 -22.24 -2.02 -2.77
C ARG A 30 -20.99 -1.33 -3.28
N ILE A 31 -20.25 -1.96 -4.20
CA ILE A 31 -18.99 -1.43 -4.74
C ILE A 31 -19.18 -0.10 -5.50
N LEU A 32 -20.38 0.15 -6.01
CA LEU A 32 -20.72 1.42 -6.67
C LEU A 32 -20.60 2.63 -5.74
N LYS A 33 -20.67 2.43 -4.41
CA LYS A 33 -20.40 3.46 -3.38
C LYS A 33 -19.02 4.12 -3.58
N ILE A 34 -18.03 3.39 -4.08
CA ILE A 34 -16.68 3.92 -4.32
C ILE A 34 -16.68 5.08 -5.31
N LYS A 35 -17.64 5.12 -6.24
CA LYS A 35 -17.77 6.24 -7.20
C LYS A 35 -18.01 7.58 -6.51
N ASP A 36 -18.69 7.58 -5.36
CA ASP A 36 -18.96 8.79 -4.58
C ASP A 36 -17.68 9.33 -3.91
N PHE A 37 -16.65 8.48 -3.77
CA PHE A 37 -15.34 8.88 -3.27
C PHE A 37 -14.42 9.47 -4.36
N VAL A 38 -14.66 9.20 -5.64
CA VAL A 38 -13.75 9.57 -6.72
C VAL A 38 -13.50 11.08 -6.82
N PRO A 39 -14.52 11.96 -6.74
CA PRO A 39 -14.27 13.42 -6.74
C PRO A 39 -13.39 13.86 -5.56
N TYR A 40 -13.60 13.30 -4.38
CA TYR A 40 -12.77 13.56 -3.21
C TYR A 40 -11.31 13.10 -3.41
N LEU A 41 -11.11 11.90 -3.96
CA LEU A 41 -9.76 11.38 -4.24
C LEU A 41 -9.02 12.26 -5.25
N GLN A 42 -9.71 12.77 -6.26
CA GLN A 42 -9.15 13.71 -7.23
C GLN A 42 -8.76 15.03 -6.56
N GLU A 43 -9.63 15.60 -5.71
CA GLU A 43 -9.35 16.83 -4.96
C GLU A 43 -8.21 16.63 -3.95
N LEU A 44 -8.14 15.47 -3.29
CA LEU A 44 -7.04 15.09 -2.41
C LEU A 44 -5.70 15.03 -3.17
N GLY A 45 -5.73 14.79 -4.49
CA GLY A 45 -4.56 14.70 -5.34
C GLY A 45 -4.05 13.26 -5.55
N ILE A 46 -4.90 12.26 -5.31
CA ILE A 46 -4.57 10.84 -5.54
C ILE A 46 -4.43 10.56 -7.04
N GLY A 47 -3.43 9.77 -7.41
CA GLY A 47 -3.22 9.36 -8.79
C GLY A 47 -3.33 7.86 -9.03
N ALA A 48 -3.48 7.05 -7.97
CA ALA A 48 -3.75 5.63 -8.09
C ALA A 48 -4.55 5.11 -6.89
N VAL A 49 -5.52 4.23 -7.14
CA VAL A 49 -6.19 3.45 -6.10
C VAL A 49 -5.65 2.03 -6.12
N TYR A 50 -5.24 1.55 -4.96
CA TYR A 50 -4.89 0.17 -4.71
C TYR A 50 -6.05 -0.50 -3.95
N PHE A 51 -6.70 -1.47 -4.58
CA PHE A 51 -7.78 -2.24 -3.97
C PHE A 51 -7.24 -3.49 -3.30
N ASN A 52 -7.57 -3.69 -2.01
CA ASN A 52 -7.54 -5.01 -1.40
C ASN A 52 -8.50 -5.94 -2.13
N PRO A 53 -8.48 -7.28 -1.90
CA PRO A 53 -9.19 -8.22 -2.75
C PRO A 53 -10.64 -7.85 -3.02
N VAL A 54 -11.02 -7.93 -4.30
CA VAL A 54 -12.39 -7.63 -4.80
C VAL A 54 -13.11 -8.88 -5.30
N PHE A 55 -12.38 -9.99 -5.47
CA PHE A 55 -12.92 -11.21 -6.06
C PHE A 55 -13.68 -12.06 -5.07
N ASN A 56 -14.57 -12.92 -5.60
CA ASN A 56 -15.44 -13.77 -4.79
C ASN A 56 -14.62 -14.60 -3.79
N SER A 57 -14.99 -14.53 -2.52
CA SER A 57 -14.24 -15.09 -1.41
C SER A 57 -15.17 -15.73 -0.35
N ASP A 58 -14.61 -16.55 0.53
CA ASP A 58 -15.37 -17.16 1.63
C ASP A 58 -15.71 -16.12 2.71
N SER A 59 -14.76 -15.22 3.05
CA SER A 59 -14.95 -14.21 4.09
C SER A 59 -14.19 -12.90 3.84
N HIS A 60 -12.89 -12.86 4.14
CA HIS A 60 -12.10 -11.61 4.24
C HIS A 60 -11.47 -11.14 2.92
N GLY A 61 -11.74 -11.83 1.82
CA GLY A 61 -11.21 -11.48 0.49
C GLY A 61 -9.95 -12.25 0.10
N TYR A 62 -9.11 -12.64 1.07
CA TYR A 62 -7.88 -13.41 0.81
C TYR A 62 -8.15 -14.93 0.67
N ASP A 63 -9.32 -15.38 1.01
CA ASP A 63 -9.84 -16.76 0.84
C ASP A 63 -10.67 -16.88 -0.46
N THR A 64 -10.01 -16.64 -1.60
CA THR A 64 -10.63 -16.55 -2.92
C THR A 64 -11.37 -17.83 -3.31
N ARG A 65 -12.62 -17.70 -3.75
CA ARG A 65 -13.45 -18.78 -4.35
C ARG A 65 -13.38 -18.78 -5.87
N ASP A 66 -13.33 -17.58 -6.48
CA ASP A 66 -13.34 -17.41 -7.93
C ASP A 66 -12.64 -16.12 -8.32
N TYR A 67 -11.61 -16.22 -9.17
CA TYR A 67 -10.85 -15.08 -9.66
C TYR A 67 -11.51 -14.32 -10.81
N ASN A 68 -12.58 -14.87 -11.40
CA ASN A 68 -13.25 -14.29 -12.55
C ASN A 68 -14.54 -13.54 -12.17
N LEU A 69 -14.97 -13.65 -10.91
CA LEU A 69 -16.18 -13.01 -10.41
C LEU A 69 -15.84 -12.03 -9.28
N ILE A 70 -16.40 -10.84 -9.36
CA ILE A 70 -16.40 -9.91 -8.23
C ILE A 70 -17.21 -10.53 -7.09
N ASP A 71 -16.79 -10.29 -5.86
CA ASP A 71 -17.47 -10.79 -4.66
C ASP A 71 -18.96 -10.37 -4.68
N THR A 72 -19.86 -11.34 -4.53
CA THR A 72 -21.31 -11.11 -4.61
C THR A 72 -21.78 -10.07 -3.61
N ARG A 73 -21.14 -10.00 -2.44
CA ARG A 73 -21.40 -8.97 -1.42
C ARG A 73 -21.06 -7.57 -1.89
N LEU A 74 -20.11 -7.42 -2.83
CA LEU A 74 -19.69 -6.15 -3.41
C LEU A 74 -20.51 -5.77 -4.64
N GLY A 75 -20.66 -6.68 -5.59
CA GLY A 75 -21.32 -6.35 -6.84
C GLY A 75 -21.15 -7.38 -7.94
N THR A 76 -21.31 -6.91 -9.16
CA THR A 76 -21.06 -7.66 -10.38
C THR A 76 -19.75 -7.21 -11.04
N ASN A 77 -19.29 -7.96 -12.04
CA ASN A 77 -18.14 -7.54 -12.84
C ASN A 77 -18.41 -6.22 -13.57
N GLU A 78 -19.65 -5.99 -13.98
CA GLU A 78 -20.09 -4.75 -14.64
C GLU A 78 -20.03 -3.57 -13.67
N ASP A 79 -20.45 -3.75 -12.41
CA ASP A 79 -20.35 -2.71 -11.37
C ASP A 79 -18.90 -2.30 -11.14
N PHE A 80 -18.00 -3.29 -11.03
CA PHE A 80 -16.58 -3.00 -10.82
C PHE A 80 -15.93 -2.37 -12.06
N ALA A 81 -16.29 -2.81 -13.26
CA ALA A 81 -15.83 -2.17 -14.49
C ALA A 81 -16.28 -0.69 -14.56
N GLU A 82 -17.48 -0.38 -14.08
CA GLU A 82 -17.97 1.00 -13.98
C GLU A 82 -17.16 1.82 -12.95
N VAL A 83 -16.80 1.24 -11.81
CA VAL A 83 -15.92 1.88 -10.81
C VAL A 83 -14.55 2.18 -11.42
N CYS A 84 -13.92 1.20 -12.06
CA CYS A 84 -12.61 1.37 -12.72
C CYS A 84 -12.67 2.46 -13.80
N LYS A 85 -13.70 2.43 -14.64
CA LYS A 85 -13.92 3.46 -15.66
C LYS A 85 -14.05 4.84 -15.04
N THR A 86 -14.82 4.98 -13.95
CA THR A 86 -14.98 6.27 -13.24
C THR A 86 -13.65 6.77 -12.69
N LEU A 87 -12.80 5.90 -12.12
CA LEU A 87 -11.47 6.25 -11.66
C LEU A 87 -10.60 6.76 -12.82
N HIS A 88 -10.57 6.05 -13.94
CA HIS A 88 -9.79 6.45 -15.13
C HIS A 88 -10.28 7.77 -15.73
N GLU A 89 -11.57 8.05 -15.74
CA GLU A 89 -12.15 9.33 -16.18
C GLU A 89 -11.68 10.52 -15.31
N HIS A 90 -11.15 10.24 -14.12
CA HIS A 90 -10.55 11.22 -13.19
C HIS A 90 -9.02 11.11 -13.09
N ASP A 91 -8.37 10.50 -14.09
CA ASP A 91 -6.91 10.30 -14.15
C ASP A 91 -6.34 9.49 -12.96
N ILE A 92 -7.15 8.61 -12.36
CA ILE A 92 -6.75 7.74 -11.25
C ILE A 92 -6.54 6.31 -11.77
N LYS A 93 -5.31 5.80 -11.60
CA LYS A 93 -4.92 4.45 -11.96
C LYS A 93 -5.49 3.40 -11.01
N VAL A 94 -5.68 2.17 -11.50
CA VAL A 94 -6.26 1.05 -10.73
C VAL A 94 -5.25 -0.07 -10.54
N VAL A 95 -4.96 -0.42 -9.29
CA VAL A 95 -4.11 -1.54 -8.90
C VAL A 95 -4.93 -2.53 -8.07
N LEU A 96 -4.90 -3.82 -8.42
CA LEU A 96 -5.62 -4.87 -7.71
C LEU A 96 -4.69 -5.73 -6.85
N ASP A 97 -5.28 -6.33 -5.82
CA ASP A 97 -4.62 -7.36 -5.03
C ASP A 97 -4.68 -8.71 -5.75
N GLY A 98 -3.52 -9.30 -5.99
CA GLY A 98 -3.34 -10.61 -6.59
C GLY A 98 -2.99 -11.65 -5.53
N VAL A 99 -3.99 -12.39 -5.06
CA VAL A 99 -3.84 -13.46 -4.06
C VAL A 99 -3.53 -14.76 -4.79
N PHE A 100 -2.27 -15.05 -5.08
CA PHE A 100 -1.86 -16.20 -5.91
C PHE A 100 -1.15 -17.31 -5.14
N ASN A 101 -0.83 -17.11 -3.87
CA ASN A 101 -0.19 -18.15 -3.05
C ASN A 101 -1.19 -19.20 -2.58
N HIS A 102 -2.43 -18.82 -2.33
CA HIS A 102 -3.46 -19.67 -1.74
C HIS A 102 -4.86 -19.25 -2.22
N VAL A 103 -5.84 -20.10 -1.93
CA VAL A 103 -7.27 -19.91 -2.20
C VAL A 103 -8.09 -20.28 -0.98
N GLY A 104 -9.35 -19.88 -0.95
CA GLY A 104 -10.33 -20.34 0.05
C GLY A 104 -10.71 -21.78 -0.14
N ARG A 105 -11.30 -22.39 0.91
CA ARG A 105 -11.81 -23.76 0.85
C ARG A 105 -13.04 -23.89 -0.08
N GLY A 106 -13.70 -22.76 -0.37
CA GLY A 106 -14.79 -22.66 -1.35
C GLY A 106 -14.34 -22.65 -2.82
N PHE A 107 -13.03 -22.61 -3.09
CA PHE A 107 -12.52 -22.62 -4.46
C PHE A 107 -12.91 -23.90 -5.21
N PHE A 108 -13.40 -23.75 -6.45
CA PHE A 108 -14.03 -24.84 -7.20
C PHE A 108 -13.15 -26.10 -7.29
N ALA A 109 -11.86 -25.94 -7.55
CA ALA A 109 -10.94 -27.04 -7.71
C ALA A 109 -10.68 -27.77 -6.38
N PHE A 110 -10.65 -27.05 -5.25
CA PHE A 110 -10.48 -27.65 -3.93
C PHE A 110 -11.76 -28.39 -3.49
N ARG A 111 -12.93 -27.84 -3.79
CA ARG A 111 -14.22 -28.54 -3.55
C ARG A 111 -14.32 -29.84 -4.32
N ASP A 112 -13.88 -29.87 -5.57
CA ASP A 112 -13.84 -31.11 -6.36
C ASP A 112 -12.90 -32.16 -5.71
N VAL A 113 -11.75 -31.71 -5.14
CA VAL A 113 -10.87 -32.60 -4.38
C VAL A 113 -11.54 -33.12 -3.11
N GLN A 114 -12.26 -32.28 -2.38
CA GLN A 114 -13.02 -32.71 -1.19
C GLN A 114 -14.08 -33.76 -1.52
N GLU A 115 -14.71 -33.65 -2.71
CA GLU A 115 -15.75 -34.59 -3.14
C GLU A 115 -15.19 -35.91 -3.71
N LYS A 116 -14.08 -35.86 -4.46
CA LYS A 116 -13.56 -36.97 -5.27
C LYS A 116 -12.26 -37.56 -4.73
N GLY A 117 -11.62 -36.91 -3.78
CA GLY A 117 -10.32 -37.33 -3.24
C GLY A 117 -9.25 -37.47 -4.35
N PRO A 118 -8.49 -38.61 -4.32
CA PRO A 118 -7.43 -38.85 -5.32
C PRO A 118 -7.89 -38.91 -6.79
N ALA A 119 -9.21 -39.11 -7.01
CA ALA A 119 -9.77 -39.17 -8.36
C ALA A 119 -10.07 -37.76 -8.97
N SER A 120 -9.91 -36.72 -8.19
CA SER A 120 -10.08 -35.36 -8.71
C SER A 120 -9.00 -35.00 -9.72
N PRO A 121 -9.37 -34.43 -10.89
CA PRO A 121 -8.40 -33.90 -11.85
C PRO A 121 -7.60 -32.70 -11.28
N TYR A 122 -8.07 -32.10 -10.20
CA TYR A 122 -7.46 -30.94 -9.55
C TYR A 122 -6.57 -31.32 -8.34
N ALA A 123 -6.41 -32.62 -8.02
CA ALA A 123 -5.62 -33.04 -6.86
C ALA A 123 -4.19 -32.45 -6.88
N ASN A 124 -3.58 -32.34 -8.08
CA ASN A 124 -2.23 -31.79 -8.26
C ASN A 124 -2.18 -30.25 -8.31
N TRP A 125 -3.32 -29.58 -8.19
CA TRP A 125 -3.36 -28.12 -8.08
C TRP A 125 -2.94 -27.62 -6.70
N PHE A 126 -2.87 -28.56 -5.73
CA PHE A 126 -2.56 -28.32 -4.34
C PHE A 126 -1.45 -29.27 -3.87
N HIS A 127 -0.85 -28.99 -2.73
CA HIS A 127 0.08 -29.88 -2.06
C HIS A 127 -0.69 -30.78 -1.08
N ILE A 128 -1.11 -31.99 -1.53
CA ILE A 128 -2.00 -32.90 -0.80
C ILE A 128 -1.28 -34.19 -0.42
N ASN A 129 -1.58 -34.71 0.78
CA ASN A 129 -1.25 -36.07 1.21
C ASN A 129 -2.54 -36.80 1.59
N PHE A 130 -2.94 -37.77 0.79
CA PHE A 130 -4.16 -38.55 0.99
C PHE A 130 -4.06 -39.61 2.11
N ASP A 131 -2.87 -39.84 2.67
CA ASP A 131 -2.66 -40.71 3.83
C ASP A 131 -2.75 -39.96 5.18
N GLY A 132 -2.99 -38.61 5.13
CA GLY A 132 -3.10 -37.71 6.28
C GLY A 132 -4.52 -37.22 6.52
N ASP A 133 -4.66 -36.26 7.43
CA ASP A 133 -5.91 -35.52 7.67
C ASP A 133 -5.62 -34.07 7.96
N SER A 134 -6.62 -33.20 7.76
CA SER A 134 -6.59 -31.79 8.08
C SER A 134 -7.30 -31.48 9.40
N SER A 135 -7.16 -30.28 9.93
CA SER A 135 -7.93 -29.82 11.08
C SER A 135 -9.44 -29.75 10.83
N TYR A 136 -9.87 -29.85 9.58
CA TYR A 136 -11.28 -29.87 9.16
C TYR A 136 -11.84 -31.27 9.03
N GLY A 137 -11.01 -32.35 9.16
CA GLY A 137 -11.46 -33.72 9.01
C GLY A 137 -11.81 -34.08 7.56
N ASP A 138 -11.06 -33.59 6.60
CA ASP A 138 -11.28 -33.81 5.16
C ASP A 138 -10.93 -35.24 4.72
N GLY A 139 -10.24 -36.03 5.56
CA GLY A 139 -9.73 -37.35 5.21
C GLY A 139 -8.45 -37.29 4.35
N PHE A 140 -7.85 -36.15 4.23
CA PHE A 140 -6.53 -35.91 3.63
C PHE A 140 -5.89 -34.68 4.24
N TRP A 141 -4.55 -34.64 4.26
CA TRP A 141 -3.79 -33.47 4.64
C TRP A 141 -3.48 -32.60 3.40
N TYR A 142 -3.44 -31.29 3.57
CA TYR A 142 -2.98 -30.35 2.55
C TYR A 142 -2.19 -29.20 3.18
N GLU A 143 -1.31 -28.57 2.39
CA GLU A 143 -0.57 -27.41 2.85
C GLU A 143 -1.48 -26.17 2.86
N GLY A 144 -1.60 -25.51 4.02
CA GLY A 144 -2.18 -24.17 4.17
C GLY A 144 -1.09 -23.12 4.27
N TRP A 145 -1.43 -21.87 4.00
CA TRP A 145 -0.48 -20.76 4.18
C TRP A 145 -0.16 -20.60 5.68
N GLU A 146 1.13 -20.72 6.02
CA GLU A 146 1.66 -20.60 7.40
C GLU A 146 0.86 -21.43 8.46
N GLY A 147 0.26 -22.53 8.07
CA GLY A 147 -0.54 -23.40 8.96
C GLY A 147 -2.03 -23.03 9.04
N HIS A 148 -2.45 -22.00 8.29
CA HIS A 148 -3.85 -21.61 8.14
C HIS A 148 -4.53 -22.51 7.10
N TYR A 149 -5.29 -23.50 7.57
CA TYR A 149 -5.96 -24.46 6.69
C TYR A 149 -7.16 -23.88 5.92
N GLU A 150 -7.69 -22.76 6.36
CA GLU A 150 -8.69 -21.99 5.58
C GLU A 150 -8.11 -21.38 4.29
N LEU A 151 -6.79 -21.23 4.22
CA LEU A 151 -6.04 -20.68 3.10
C LEU A 151 -5.23 -21.78 2.42
N VAL A 152 -5.87 -22.47 1.48
CA VAL A 152 -5.32 -23.68 0.81
C VAL A 152 -4.24 -23.26 -0.19
N LYS A 153 -3.01 -23.70 0.03
CA LYS A 153 -1.87 -23.32 -0.81
C LYS A 153 -1.95 -23.94 -2.20
N LEU A 154 -1.77 -23.11 -3.23
CA LEU A 154 -1.72 -23.53 -4.62
C LEU A 154 -0.35 -24.14 -4.97
N ASN A 155 -0.36 -25.18 -5.80
CA ASN A 155 0.84 -25.72 -6.42
C ASN A 155 1.19 -24.92 -7.69
N LEU A 156 1.96 -23.85 -7.54
CA LEU A 156 2.35 -23.00 -8.65
C LEU A 156 3.33 -23.68 -9.65
N ASP A 157 3.91 -24.84 -9.32
CA ASP A 157 4.69 -25.63 -10.27
C ASP A 157 3.78 -26.37 -11.29
N ASN A 158 2.49 -26.45 -11.04
CA ASN A 158 1.53 -27.06 -11.95
C ASN A 158 1.19 -26.08 -13.10
N PRO A 159 1.42 -26.46 -14.38
CA PRO A 159 1.15 -25.59 -15.53
C PRO A 159 -0.33 -25.19 -15.65
N ASP A 160 -1.27 -26.06 -15.27
CA ASP A 160 -2.70 -25.76 -15.37
C ASP A 160 -3.09 -24.66 -14.35
N VAL A 161 -2.47 -24.65 -13.16
CA VAL A 161 -2.64 -23.58 -12.19
C VAL A 161 -2.07 -22.27 -12.74
N GLN A 162 -0.87 -22.31 -13.33
CA GLN A 162 -0.25 -21.13 -13.95
C GLN A 162 -1.16 -20.53 -15.04
N HIS A 163 -1.64 -21.36 -15.96
CA HIS A 163 -2.53 -20.90 -17.04
C HIS A 163 -3.83 -20.30 -16.49
N TYR A 164 -4.44 -20.98 -15.50
CA TYR A 164 -5.68 -20.49 -14.90
C TYR A 164 -5.50 -19.09 -14.26
N LEU A 165 -4.39 -18.88 -13.54
CA LEU A 165 -4.11 -17.59 -12.91
C LEU A 165 -3.77 -16.50 -13.94
N LEU A 166 -3.01 -16.83 -15.00
CA LEU A 166 -2.70 -15.89 -16.08
C LEU A 166 -3.96 -15.51 -16.85
N ASP A 167 -4.84 -16.47 -17.17
CA ASP A 167 -6.11 -16.21 -17.84
C ASP A 167 -7.03 -15.28 -17.00
N ALA A 168 -7.01 -15.43 -15.67
CA ALA A 168 -7.71 -14.53 -14.77
C ALA A 168 -7.15 -13.09 -14.85
N VAL A 169 -5.83 -12.94 -14.85
CA VAL A 169 -5.18 -11.62 -14.98
C VAL A 169 -5.46 -11.00 -16.35
N ASP A 170 -5.44 -11.79 -17.43
CA ASP A 170 -5.82 -11.34 -18.76
C ASP A 170 -7.24 -10.78 -18.78
N TYR A 171 -8.15 -11.50 -18.12
CA TYR A 171 -9.53 -11.05 -17.95
C TYR A 171 -9.61 -9.72 -17.21
N TRP A 172 -8.86 -9.54 -16.09
CA TRP A 172 -8.85 -8.30 -15.32
C TRP A 172 -8.32 -7.12 -16.13
N ILE A 173 -7.21 -7.32 -16.85
CA ILE A 173 -6.65 -6.27 -17.73
C ILE A 173 -7.66 -5.91 -18.83
N LYS A 174 -8.30 -6.89 -19.46
CA LYS A 174 -9.23 -6.67 -20.56
C LYS A 174 -10.55 -6.04 -20.14
N CYS A 175 -11.11 -6.49 -19.00
CA CYS A 175 -12.47 -6.11 -18.57
C CYS A 175 -12.51 -4.91 -17.64
N PHE A 176 -11.48 -4.74 -16.83
CA PHE A 176 -11.38 -3.67 -15.83
C PHE A 176 -10.30 -2.62 -16.16
N ASP A 177 -9.50 -2.88 -17.21
CA ASP A 177 -8.36 -2.02 -17.63
C ASP A 177 -7.39 -1.70 -16.50
N ILE A 178 -7.13 -2.65 -15.60
CA ILE A 178 -6.23 -2.42 -14.45
C ILE A 178 -4.83 -2.00 -14.88
N ASP A 179 -4.16 -1.19 -14.04
CA ASP A 179 -2.85 -0.61 -14.31
C ASP A 179 -1.73 -1.27 -13.51
N GLY A 180 -2.06 -2.21 -12.62
CA GLY A 180 -1.07 -2.92 -11.83
C GLY A 180 -1.66 -3.97 -10.91
N LEU A 181 -0.75 -4.72 -10.30
CA LEU A 181 -1.04 -5.71 -9.25
C LEU A 181 -0.19 -5.46 -8.00
N ARG A 182 -0.76 -5.66 -6.85
CA ARG A 182 -0.06 -5.94 -5.59
C ARG A 182 -0.11 -7.44 -5.37
N LEU A 183 1.02 -8.08 -5.21
CA LEU A 183 1.10 -9.51 -4.93
C LEU A 183 1.05 -9.73 -3.43
N ASP A 184 -0.04 -10.35 -2.98
CA ASP A 184 -0.22 -10.80 -1.61
C ASP A 184 0.87 -11.79 -1.23
N VAL A 185 1.40 -11.67 -0.02
CA VAL A 185 2.48 -12.50 0.54
C VAL A 185 3.60 -12.83 -0.47
N ALA A 186 4.07 -11.81 -1.21
CA ALA A 186 5.08 -11.99 -2.27
C ALA A 186 6.33 -12.73 -1.78
N TYR A 187 6.67 -12.61 -0.50
CA TYR A 187 7.77 -13.34 0.13
C TYR A 187 7.56 -14.88 0.15
N SER A 188 6.33 -15.36 0.03
CA SER A 188 5.96 -16.78 -0.06
C SER A 188 5.83 -17.29 -1.50
N LEU A 189 5.76 -16.39 -2.49
CA LEU A 189 5.63 -16.75 -3.90
C LEU A 189 6.98 -17.17 -4.51
N PRO A 190 7.01 -18.18 -5.40
CA PRO A 190 8.21 -18.50 -6.17
C PRO A 190 8.64 -17.30 -7.04
N ARG A 191 9.93 -16.95 -7.00
CA ARG A 191 10.50 -15.82 -7.77
C ARG A 191 10.25 -15.95 -9.27
N TRP A 192 10.39 -17.18 -9.79
CA TRP A 192 10.15 -17.45 -11.20
C TRP A 192 8.68 -17.21 -11.61
N PHE A 193 7.71 -17.52 -10.71
CA PHE A 193 6.30 -17.26 -10.97
C PHE A 193 6.02 -15.75 -11.04
N MET A 194 6.52 -14.98 -10.09
CA MET A 194 6.40 -13.52 -10.10
C MET A 194 7.04 -12.89 -11.34
N ALA A 195 8.23 -13.39 -11.74
CA ALA A 195 8.90 -12.92 -12.96
C ALA A 195 8.09 -13.23 -14.22
N MET A 196 7.54 -14.44 -14.32
CA MET A 196 6.67 -14.86 -15.43
C MET A 196 5.42 -13.97 -15.48
N LEU A 197 4.77 -13.74 -14.35
CA LEU A 197 3.58 -12.88 -14.25
C LEU A 197 3.92 -11.43 -14.62
N SER A 198 5.04 -10.89 -14.14
CA SER A 198 5.50 -9.54 -14.48
C SER A 198 5.75 -9.38 -16.00
N ASP A 199 6.47 -10.34 -16.60
CA ASP A 199 6.73 -10.32 -18.05
C ASP A 199 5.42 -10.43 -18.85
N HIS A 200 4.49 -11.29 -18.41
CA HIS A 200 3.19 -11.46 -19.02
C HIS A 200 2.37 -10.17 -18.98
N CYS A 201 2.16 -9.57 -17.80
CA CYS A 201 1.40 -8.34 -17.67
C CYS A 201 1.99 -7.18 -18.47
N LYS A 202 3.33 -7.02 -18.44
CA LYS A 202 4.04 -5.97 -19.18
C LYS A 202 4.02 -6.20 -20.70
N SER A 203 3.81 -7.43 -21.16
CA SER A 203 3.59 -7.72 -22.58
C SER A 203 2.23 -7.24 -23.06
N LEU A 204 1.23 -7.20 -22.19
CA LEU A 204 -0.13 -6.73 -22.48
C LEU A 204 -0.28 -5.21 -22.30
N LYS A 205 0.34 -4.67 -21.24
CA LYS A 205 0.31 -3.24 -20.90
C LYS A 205 1.70 -2.82 -20.44
N GLN A 206 2.46 -2.13 -21.30
CA GLN A 206 3.91 -1.87 -21.11
C GLN A 206 4.21 -1.20 -19.76
N ASP A 207 3.36 -0.30 -19.29
CA ASP A 207 3.53 0.48 -18.07
C ASP A 207 2.86 -0.19 -16.85
N PHE A 208 2.55 -1.49 -16.93
CA PHE A 208 1.90 -2.23 -15.87
C PHE A 208 2.77 -2.29 -14.61
N PHE A 209 2.20 -1.90 -13.48
CA PHE A 209 2.88 -1.80 -12.19
C PHE A 209 2.82 -3.11 -11.40
N MET A 210 3.95 -3.56 -10.88
CA MET A 210 4.06 -4.77 -10.07
C MET A 210 4.61 -4.45 -8.69
N LEU A 211 3.75 -4.53 -7.68
CA LEU A 211 4.06 -4.32 -6.27
C LEU A 211 4.08 -5.67 -5.53
N GLY A 212 5.11 -5.94 -4.75
CA GLY A 212 5.15 -7.11 -3.87
C GLY A 212 4.96 -6.74 -2.41
N GLU A 213 4.10 -7.49 -1.71
CA GLU A 213 4.09 -7.40 -0.25
C GLU A 213 5.28 -8.14 0.34
N VAL A 214 6.12 -7.40 1.07
CA VAL A 214 7.28 -7.92 1.77
C VAL A 214 7.33 -7.34 3.18
N LEU A 215 7.43 -8.20 4.18
CA LEU A 215 7.39 -7.78 5.59
C LEU A 215 8.78 -7.46 6.17
N GLY A 216 9.82 -8.07 5.61
CA GLY A 216 11.17 -8.04 6.16
C GLY A 216 12.19 -7.29 5.30
N ASP A 217 13.43 -7.33 5.77
CA ASP A 217 14.61 -6.74 5.12
C ASP A 217 15.23 -7.69 4.07
N ASN A 218 16.18 -7.17 3.29
CA ASN A 218 16.99 -7.91 2.31
C ASN A 218 16.22 -8.51 1.12
N ALA A 219 15.17 -7.84 0.68
CA ALA A 219 14.33 -8.30 -0.42
C ALA A 219 14.78 -7.78 -1.81
N GLY A 220 16.05 -7.44 -1.99
CA GLY A 220 16.60 -6.95 -3.27
C GLY A 220 16.37 -7.90 -4.46
N TYR A 221 16.24 -9.21 -4.22
CA TYR A 221 15.90 -10.22 -5.21
C TYR A 221 14.50 -10.02 -5.84
N MET A 222 13.60 -9.34 -5.15
CA MET A 222 12.26 -9.03 -5.67
C MET A 222 12.33 -8.18 -6.95
N TYR A 223 13.32 -7.30 -7.04
CA TYR A 223 13.53 -6.47 -8.25
C TYR A 223 14.31 -7.20 -9.34
N THR A 224 15.31 -8.01 -8.97
CA THR A 224 16.23 -8.61 -9.93
C THR A 224 15.80 -9.97 -10.43
N GLU A 225 15.19 -10.79 -9.58
CA GLU A 225 14.78 -12.16 -9.89
C GLU A 225 13.27 -12.26 -10.11
N ALA A 226 12.46 -11.60 -9.27
CA ALA A 226 11.00 -11.58 -9.41
C ALA A 226 10.48 -10.48 -10.35
N LYS A 227 11.34 -9.53 -10.78
CA LYS A 227 11.02 -8.43 -11.71
C LYS A 227 9.89 -7.50 -11.24
N LEU A 228 9.76 -7.31 -9.93
CA LEU A 228 8.81 -6.35 -9.37
C LEU A 228 9.33 -4.92 -9.52
N ASP A 229 8.42 -3.95 -9.60
CA ASP A 229 8.74 -2.53 -9.70
C ASP A 229 8.93 -1.90 -8.33
N ALA A 230 8.15 -2.35 -7.33
CA ALA A 230 8.23 -1.89 -5.94
C ALA A 230 7.91 -3.01 -4.95
N ILE A 231 8.29 -2.80 -3.70
CA ILE A 231 7.87 -3.62 -2.56
C ILE A 231 7.37 -2.73 -1.42
N THR A 232 6.59 -3.29 -0.49
CA THR A 232 6.09 -2.59 0.70
C THR A 232 7.22 -2.30 1.71
N ASP A 233 7.21 -1.11 2.31
CA ASP A 233 8.24 -0.64 3.26
C ASP A 233 7.76 -0.75 4.72
N TYR A 234 7.56 -1.98 5.20
CA TYR A 234 7.22 -2.23 6.60
C TYR A 234 8.29 -1.76 7.61
N PRO A 235 9.60 -1.83 7.31
CA PRO A 235 10.61 -1.26 8.19
C PRO A 235 10.42 0.23 8.42
N SER A 236 10.15 1.02 7.37
CA SER A 236 9.87 2.46 7.53
C SER A 236 8.53 2.72 8.22
N TYR A 237 7.48 1.94 7.94
CA TYR A 237 6.21 2.00 8.68
C TYR A 237 6.46 1.91 10.20
N LYS A 238 7.21 0.89 10.64
CA LYS A 238 7.54 0.71 12.07
C LYS A 238 8.34 1.89 12.61
N ALA A 239 9.33 2.38 11.86
CA ALA A 239 10.18 3.48 12.28
C ALA A 239 9.43 4.81 12.34
N PHE A 240 8.42 5.04 11.49
CA PHE A 240 7.54 6.22 11.56
C PHE A 240 6.95 6.37 12.96
N TRP A 241 6.01 5.50 13.33
CA TRP A 241 5.30 5.68 14.60
C TRP A 241 6.20 5.53 15.82
N SER A 242 7.20 4.65 15.78
CA SER A 242 8.12 4.42 16.88
C SER A 242 8.98 5.65 17.19
N SER A 243 9.51 6.32 16.15
CA SER A 243 10.32 7.54 16.32
C SER A 243 9.51 8.70 16.88
N PHE A 244 8.27 8.87 16.43
CA PHE A 244 7.39 9.92 16.94
C PHE A 244 6.96 9.67 18.40
N ASN A 245 6.69 8.42 18.76
CA ASN A 245 6.30 8.05 20.13
C ASN A 245 7.47 8.12 21.11
N SER A 246 8.65 7.65 20.72
CA SER A 246 9.85 7.66 21.56
C SER A 246 10.60 9.00 21.58
N LEU A 247 10.17 9.97 20.74
CA LEU A 247 10.89 11.23 20.49
C LEU A 247 12.35 10.98 20.08
N ASN A 248 12.56 10.02 19.16
CA ASN A 248 13.88 9.60 18.71
C ASN A 248 13.95 9.44 17.18
N MET A 249 14.18 10.56 16.48
CA MET A 249 14.27 10.59 15.01
C MET A 249 15.48 9.83 14.44
N PHE A 250 16.45 9.44 15.27
CA PHE A 250 17.58 8.61 14.81
C PHE A 250 17.11 7.25 14.28
N GLU A 251 16.06 6.66 14.85
CA GLU A 251 15.53 5.39 14.38
C GLU A 251 15.00 5.51 12.94
N TYR A 252 14.17 6.53 12.70
CA TYR A 252 13.61 6.76 11.36
C TYR A 252 14.70 7.12 10.33
N ALA A 253 15.56 8.09 10.66
CA ALA A 253 16.63 8.52 9.77
C ALA A 253 17.60 7.37 9.42
N HIS A 254 17.93 6.50 10.40
CA HIS A 254 18.76 5.32 10.15
C HIS A 254 18.06 4.34 9.21
N THR A 255 16.78 4.05 9.42
CA THR A 255 15.99 3.16 8.56
C THR A 255 15.90 3.70 7.14
N LEU A 256 15.54 4.98 7.00
CA LEU A 256 15.47 5.64 5.70
C LEU A 256 16.80 5.60 4.95
N LYS A 257 17.91 5.93 5.63
CA LYS A 257 19.24 5.89 5.05
C LYS A 257 19.62 4.50 4.58
N ARG A 258 19.40 3.48 5.43
CA ARG A 258 19.65 2.08 5.08
C ARG A 258 18.85 1.67 3.84
N ASN A 259 17.55 2.01 3.77
CA ASN A 259 16.70 1.66 2.64
C ASN A 259 17.12 2.41 1.36
N ALA A 260 17.24 3.74 1.43
CA ALA A 260 17.48 4.56 0.24
C ALA A 260 18.92 4.51 -0.30
N MET A 261 19.92 4.34 0.57
CA MET A 261 21.35 4.45 0.20
C MET A 261 22.06 3.12 0.06
N ASP A 262 21.61 2.09 0.80
CA ASP A 262 22.29 0.79 0.86
C ASP A 262 21.44 -0.31 0.22
N MET A 263 20.34 -0.69 0.88
CA MET A 263 19.60 -1.93 0.60
C MET A 263 18.79 -1.88 -0.71
N TYR A 264 18.12 -0.75 -0.96
CA TYR A 264 17.22 -0.55 -2.10
C TYR A 264 17.60 0.66 -2.95
N ARG A 265 18.88 0.98 -3.00
CA ARG A 265 19.38 2.13 -3.78
C ARG A 265 18.91 2.08 -5.22
N GLY A 266 18.22 3.15 -5.66
CA GLY A 266 17.63 3.25 -7.00
C GLY A 266 16.48 2.29 -7.26
N ARG A 267 15.81 1.82 -6.18
CA ARG A 267 14.61 0.98 -6.21
C ARG A 267 13.47 1.69 -5.50
N ASP A 268 12.25 1.41 -5.95
CA ASP A 268 11.06 2.04 -5.40
C ASP A 268 10.48 1.19 -4.26
N LEU A 269 10.07 1.88 -3.18
CA LEU A 269 9.38 1.29 -2.03
C LEU A 269 8.01 1.95 -1.91
N LEU A 270 6.97 1.16 -1.71
CA LEU A 270 5.66 1.70 -1.31
C LEU A 270 5.72 2.05 0.17
N THR A 271 5.74 3.36 0.48
CA THR A 271 5.83 3.89 1.84
C THR A 271 4.45 4.21 2.39
N PHE A 272 4.22 3.85 3.65
CA PHE A 272 2.93 4.05 4.29
C PHE A 272 3.10 4.24 5.80
N VAL A 273 2.07 4.76 6.46
CA VAL A 273 2.05 4.97 7.92
C VAL A 273 1.07 4.03 8.63
N ASP A 274 0.15 3.46 7.88
CA ASP A 274 -0.74 2.35 8.26
C ASP A 274 -1.31 1.67 7.01
N ASN A 275 -1.95 0.52 7.19
CA ASN A 275 -2.68 -0.21 6.16
C ASN A 275 -3.78 -1.09 6.80
N HIS A 276 -4.38 -1.98 6.01
CA HIS A 276 -5.47 -2.86 6.42
C HIS A 276 -5.08 -4.00 7.39
N ASP A 277 -3.78 -4.20 7.66
CA ASP A 277 -3.24 -5.31 8.49
C ASP A 277 -2.58 -4.83 9.78
N VAL A 278 -2.39 -3.52 9.94
CA VAL A 278 -1.77 -2.92 11.12
C VAL A 278 -2.68 -1.87 11.74
N ASN A 279 -2.45 -1.57 13.02
CA ASN A 279 -3.21 -0.55 13.72
C ASN A 279 -3.15 0.79 12.97
N ARG A 280 -4.27 1.51 12.95
CA ARG A 280 -4.35 2.85 12.38
C ARG A 280 -3.32 3.76 13.03
N ILE A 281 -2.70 4.63 12.24
CA ILE A 281 -1.67 5.55 12.75
C ILE A 281 -2.20 6.43 13.88
N SER A 282 -3.46 6.85 13.79
CA SER A 282 -4.14 7.65 14.83
C SER A 282 -4.33 6.90 16.15
N SER A 283 -4.41 5.55 16.11
CA SER A 283 -4.44 4.72 17.32
C SER A 283 -3.05 4.40 17.84
N THR A 284 -2.04 4.40 16.97
CA THR A 284 -0.68 4.01 17.31
C THR A 284 0.12 5.17 17.92
N LEU A 285 -0.14 6.42 17.50
CA LEU A 285 0.53 7.59 18.04
C LEU A 285 0.05 7.89 19.47
N THR A 286 1.00 8.11 20.37
CA THR A 286 0.73 8.52 21.75
C THR A 286 0.33 9.99 21.89
N ASP A 287 0.60 10.80 20.86
CA ASP A 287 0.26 12.22 20.76
C ASP A 287 -0.30 12.54 19.38
N GLU A 288 -1.61 12.67 19.29
CA GLU A 288 -2.34 12.91 18.02
C GLU A 288 -1.96 14.24 17.35
N ARG A 289 -1.44 15.23 18.09
CA ARG A 289 -0.97 16.50 17.52
C ARG A 289 0.16 16.31 16.52
N LYS A 290 0.83 15.15 16.56
CA LYS A 290 1.91 14.78 15.64
C LYS A 290 1.42 14.14 14.34
N LEU A 291 0.14 13.79 14.25
CA LEU A 291 -0.42 13.15 13.06
C LEU A 291 -0.19 13.97 11.77
N PRO A 292 -0.39 15.31 11.75
CA PRO A 292 -0.03 16.15 10.61
C PRO A 292 1.45 16.05 10.20
N LEU A 293 2.36 15.93 11.18
CA LEU A 293 3.80 15.85 10.92
C LEU A 293 4.20 14.49 10.32
N VAL A 294 3.50 13.41 10.72
CA VAL A 294 3.70 12.06 10.15
C VAL A 294 3.36 12.07 8.65
N PHE A 295 2.21 12.63 8.26
CA PHE A 295 1.84 12.74 6.84
C PHE A 295 2.76 13.70 6.09
N GLY A 296 3.17 14.81 6.71
CA GLY A 296 4.17 15.71 6.13
C GLY A 296 5.47 14.95 5.84
N LEU A 297 6.02 14.22 6.80
CA LEU A 297 7.24 13.45 6.59
C LEU A 297 7.06 12.35 5.54
N LEU A 298 5.90 11.66 5.50
CA LEU A 298 5.58 10.66 4.46
C LEU A 298 5.68 11.27 3.06
N MET A 299 5.19 12.50 2.86
CA MET A 299 5.23 13.16 1.56
C MET A 299 6.61 13.77 1.24
N ALA A 300 7.50 13.90 2.22
CA ALA A 300 8.86 14.47 2.05
C ALA A 300 9.89 13.43 1.60
N VAL A 301 9.75 12.18 2.04
CA VAL A 301 10.77 11.15 1.90
C VAL A 301 10.75 10.46 0.52
N PRO A 302 11.86 9.79 0.10
CA PRO A 302 11.87 8.91 -1.06
C PRO A 302 10.85 7.77 -0.93
N GLY A 303 10.40 7.26 -2.07
CA GLY A 303 9.45 6.15 -2.18
C GLY A 303 8.11 6.60 -2.80
N ILE A 304 7.17 5.68 -2.89
CA ILE A 304 5.82 5.87 -3.42
C ILE A 304 4.87 5.93 -2.22
N PRO A 305 4.36 7.12 -1.84
CA PRO A 305 3.47 7.23 -0.69
C PRO A 305 2.13 6.56 -0.94
N CYS A 306 1.64 5.83 0.06
CA CYS A 306 0.31 5.24 0.09
C CYS A 306 -0.44 5.70 1.36
N ILE A 307 -1.67 6.17 1.18
CA ILE A 307 -2.59 6.52 2.26
C ILE A 307 -3.65 5.43 2.34
N TYR A 308 -3.87 4.88 3.52
CA TYR A 308 -4.97 3.96 3.74
C TYR A 308 -6.26 4.73 4.03
N CYS A 309 -7.34 4.35 3.34
CA CYS A 309 -8.64 5.04 3.35
C CYS A 309 -9.09 5.41 4.78
N GLY A 310 -9.30 6.70 5.00
CA GLY A 310 -9.73 7.26 6.29
C GLY A 310 -8.60 7.64 7.24
N SER A 311 -7.35 7.29 6.98
CA SER A 311 -6.23 7.70 7.84
C SER A 311 -5.97 9.20 7.77
N GLU A 312 -6.24 9.81 6.61
CA GLU A 312 -6.19 11.26 6.39
C GLU A 312 -7.31 12.02 7.12
N TRP A 313 -8.29 11.31 7.65
CA TRP A 313 -9.33 11.90 8.52
C TRP A 313 -9.07 11.66 10.00
N GLY A 314 -8.01 10.90 10.34
CA GLY A 314 -7.68 10.53 11.70
C GLY A 314 -8.54 9.38 12.25
N ILE A 315 -9.09 8.51 11.38
CA ILE A 315 -9.87 7.35 11.82
C ILE A 315 -8.99 6.44 12.69
N LYS A 316 -9.55 6.01 13.82
CA LYS A 316 -8.93 5.07 14.75
C LYS A 316 -9.35 3.64 14.45
N GLY A 317 -8.47 2.71 14.77
CA GLY A 317 -8.73 1.28 14.69
C GLY A 317 -7.53 0.50 15.20
N GLU A 318 -7.80 -0.53 16.00
CA GLU A 318 -6.78 -1.43 16.53
C GLU A 318 -7.17 -2.87 16.24
N LYS A 319 -6.19 -3.67 15.84
CA LYS A 319 -6.36 -5.09 15.62
C LYS A 319 -6.68 -5.80 16.94
N ILE A 320 -7.75 -6.58 16.96
CA ILE A 320 -8.07 -7.43 18.11
C ILE A 320 -7.39 -8.78 17.87
N GLN A 321 -6.17 -8.90 18.41
CA GLN A 321 -5.32 -10.07 18.17
C GLN A 321 -6.04 -11.39 18.40
N GLY A 322 -5.96 -12.30 17.42
CA GLY A 322 -6.58 -13.62 17.46
C GLY A 322 -8.12 -13.61 17.38
N VAL A 323 -8.74 -12.46 17.10
CA VAL A 323 -10.20 -12.32 17.02
C VAL A 323 -10.63 -11.77 15.66
N THR A 324 -10.29 -10.52 15.34
CA THR A 324 -10.74 -9.86 14.10
C THR A 324 -9.91 -8.64 13.73
N ASP A 325 -9.81 -8.38 12.42
CA ASP A 325 -9.24 -7.17 11.82
C ASP A 325 -10.32 -6.12 11.45
N ALA A 326 -11.60 -6.41 11.73
CA ALA A 326 -12.72 -5.54 11.37
C ALA A 326 -12.56 -4.07 11.82
N PRO A 327 -12.00 -3.77 13.02
CA PRO A 327 -11.78 -2.37 13.42
C PRO A 327 -10.80 -1.60 12.53
N LEU A 328 -9.94 -2.31 11.79
CA LEU A 328 -9.02 -1.71 10.81
C LEU A 328 -9.72 -1.36 9.49
N ARG A 329 -10.88 -1.98 9.21
CA ARG A 329 -11.58 -1.99 7.92
C ARG A 329 -13.01 -1.47 8.06
N PRO A 330 -13.23 -0.25 8.62
CA PRO A 330 -14.56 0.25 8.91
C PRO A 330 -15.39 0.50 7.66
N GLU A 331 -16.71 0.38 7.79
CA GLU A 331 -17.64 0.89 6.80
C GLU A 331 -17.60 2.43 6.79
N LEU A 332 -17.62 3.00 5.59
CA LEU A 332 -17.62 4.44 5.37
C LEU A 332 -18.72 4.80 4.37
N ASP A 333 -19.71 5.58 4.78
CA ASP A 333 -20.83 5.96 3.92
C ASP A 333 -20.45 6.99 2.87
N ALA A 334 -19.54 7.91 3.21
CA ALA A 334 -19.06 8.97 2.33
C ALA A 334 -17.69 9.48 2.83
N PRO A 335 -16.95 10.24 1.99
CA PRO A 335 -15.78 10.98 2.44
C PRO A 335 -16.11 11.91 3.62
N GLN A 336 -15.17 12.02 4.57
CA GLN A 336 -15.32 12.83 5.80
C GLN A 336 -14.21 13.89 5.90
N PRO A 337 -14.09 14.83 4.93
CA PRO A 337 -13.01 15.79 4.90
C PRO A 337 -13.01 16.66 6.16
N ASN A 338 -11.82 16.97 6.65
CA ASN A 338 -11.55 17.76 7.82
C ASN A 338 -10.22 18.53 7.68
N GLU A 339 -9.84 19.30 8.71
CA GLU A 339 -8.59 20.10 8.69
C GLU A 339 -7.34 19.24 8.43
N LEU A 340 -7.32 17.98 8.89
CA LEU A 340 -6.20 17.08 8.63
C LEU A 340 -6.15 16.68 7.16
N SER A 341 -7.27 16.28 6.55
CA SER A 341 -7.32 15.92 5.13
C SER A 341 -7.00 17.10 4.22
N ASP A 342 -7.41 18.32 4.58
CA ASP A 342 -7.05 19.54 3.86
C ASP A 342 -5.54 19.77 3.87
N LEU A 343 -4.89 19.50 5.01
CA LEU A 343 -3.43 19.61 5.13
C LEU A 343 -2.72 18.48 4.36
N VAL A 344 -3.24 17.26 4.45
CA VAL A 344 -2.71 16.10 3.68
C VAL A 344 -2.81 16.36 2.18
N SER A 345 -3.93 16.94 1.71
CA SER A 345 -4.09 17.34 0.30
C SER A 345 -3.00 18.34 -0.12
N LYS A 346 -2.71 19.35 0.71
CA LYS A 346 -1.61 20.30 0.43
C LYS A 346 -0.25 19.61 0.32
N TYR A 347 0.05 18.67 1.21
CA TYR A 347 1.29 17.87 1.15
C TYR A 347 1.38 17.03 -0.14
N ILE A 348 0.27 16.42 -0.56
CA ILE A 348 0.20 15.62 -1.78
C ILE A 348 0.44 16.50 -3.01
N HIS A 349 -0.27 17.63 -3.12
CA HIS A 349 -0.14 18.55 -4.25
C HIS A 349 1.27 19.16 -4.31
N MET A 350 1.84 19.53 -3.17
CA MET A 350 3.22 20.01 -3.08
C MET A 350 4.19 18.91 -3.58
N ARG A 351 4.07 17.67 -3.10
CA ARG A 351 4.92 16.55 -3.56
C ARG A 351 4.83 16.35 -5.06
N ARG A 352 3.60 16.28 -5.61
CA ARG A 352 3.37 16.07 -7.05
C ARG A 352 3.82 17.25 -7.91
N GLY A 353 3.84 18.45 -7.35
CA GLY A 353 4.30 19.67 -8.02
C GLY A 353 5.83 19.78 -8.13
N HIS A 354 6.59 18.97 -7.39
CA HIS A 354 8.04 19.08 -7.30
C HIS A 354 8.76 17.75 -7.57
N LYS A 355 9.54 17.70 -8.66
CA LYS A 355 10.33 16.51 -9.04
C LYS A 355 11.34 16.13 -7.96
N ALA A 356 11.88 17.11 -7.25
CA ALA A 356 12.77 16.83 -6.11
C ALA A 356 12.12 15.94 -5.05
N LEU A 357 10.82 16.11 -4.77
CA LEU A 357 10.11 15.29 -3.78
C LEU A 357 9.71 13.91 -4.32
N THR A 358 9.42 13.79 -5.63
CA THR A 358 9.02 12.50 -6.23
C THR A 358 10.23 11.67 -6.66
N LEU A 359 11.13 12.22 -7.45
CA LEU A 359 12.24 11.51 -8.11
C LEU A 359 13.62 11.83 -7.52
N GLY A 360 13.71 12.85 -6.64
CA GLY A 360 14.98 13.38 -6.18
C GLY A 360 15.75 12.46 -5.26
N ASP A 361 17.07 12.63 -5.27
CA ASP A 361 17.97 12.06 -4.29
C ASP A 361 17.68 12.62 -2.89
N TYR A 362 18.16 11.93 -1.88
CA TYR A 362 17.96 12.26 -0.47
C TYR A 362 19.30 12.42 0.25
N LYS A 363 19.37 13.40 1.17
CA LYS A 363 20.54 13.64 2.01
C LYS A 363 20.11 14.14 3.39
N ASP A 364 20.65 13.52 4.47
CA ASP A 364 20.55 14.05 5.84
C ASP A 364 21.37 15.33 5.97
N LEU A 365 20.78 16.38 6.56
CA LEU A 365 21.47 17.63 6.87
C LEU A 365 21.68 17.84 8.37
N VAL A 366 20.62 17.69 9.18
CA VAL A 366 20.68 17.81 10.64
C VAL A 366 19.81 16.72 11.23
N LEU A 367 20.35 16.06 12.27
CA LEU A 367 19.64 15.02 13.00
C LEU A 367 19.91 15.15 14.50
N THR A 368 18.83 15.27 15.25
CA THR A 368 18.83 15.20 16.73
C THR A 368 17.75 14.20 17.15
N ASN A 369 17.51 14.06 18.44
CA ASN A 369 16.42 13.20 18.91
C ASN A 369 15.05 13.66 18.41
N LYS A 370 14.82 14.98 18.32
CA LYS A 370 13.49 15.55 18.04
C LYS A 370 13.43 16.42 16.80
N GLN A 371 14.57 16.73 16.18
CA GLN A 371 14.62 17.50 14.94
C GLN A 371 15.29 16.68 13.85
N TYR A 372 14.72 16.76 12.65
CA TYR A 372 15.26 16.10 11.48
C TYR A 372 15.17 17.01 10.27
N VAL A 373 16.33 17.28 9.63
CA VAL A 373 16.39 18.06 8.40
C VAL A 373 17.01 17.22 7.30
N LEU A 374 16.33 17.17 6.19
CA LEU A 374 16.78 16.46 5.00
C LEU A 374 16.68 17.35 3.76
N GLU A 375 17.48 17.07 2.75
CA GLU A 375 17.42 17.69 1.43
C GLU A 375 16.94 16.65 0.40
N ARG A 376 16.03 17.07 -0.47
CA ARG A 376 15.66 16.37 -1.70
C ARG A 376 16.19 17.17 -2.88
N ASN A 377 16.81 16.50 -3.85
CA ASN A 377 17.42 17.13 -5.01
C ASN A 377 17.15 16.33 -6.29
N TYR A 378 16.63 17.01 -7.30
CA TYR A 378 16.44 16.47 -8.65
C TYR A 378 16.88 17.50 -9.68
N GLU A 379 17.94 17.20 -10.45
CA GLU A 379 18.45 18.07 -11.54
C GLU A 379 18.65 19.54 -11.15
N GLY A 380 19.01 19.78 -9.88
CA GLY A 380 19.23 21.15 -9.36
C GLY A 380 18.02 21.76 -8.64
N GLU A 381 16.82 21.22 -8.80
CA GLU A 381 15.70 21.54 -7.92
C GLU A 381 15.98 20.99 -6.52
N LYS A 382 16.06 21.88 -5.52
CA LYS A 382 16.36 21.51 -4.13
C LYS A 382 15.25 21.93 -3.20
N ILE A 383 14.81 21.00 -2.36
CA ILE A 383 13.87 21.26 -1.27
C ILE A 383 14.48 20.77 0.03
N VAL A 384 14.56 21.66 1.01
CA VAL A 384 15.00 21.34 2.37
C VAL A 384 13.77 21.18 3.24
N VAL A 385 13.62 19.98 3.81
CA VAL A 385 12.52 19.67 4.71
C VAL A 385 13.05 19.68 6.14
N ALA A 386 12.46 20.52 6.99
CA ALA A 386 12.85 20.66 8.38
C ALA A 386 11.70 20.34 9.31
N LEU A 387 11.87 19.28 10.11
CA LEU A 387 10.89 18.73 11.05
C LEU A 387 11.31 18.99 12.50
N ASN A 388 10.37 19.45 13.32
CA ASN A 388 10.48 19.53 14.78
C ASN A 388 9.30 18.81 15.45
N ILE A 389 9.57 17.70 16.13
CA ILE A 389 8.55 16.92 16.86
C ILE A 389 8.49 17.26 18.35
N ASP A 390 9.24 18.29 18.79
CA ASP A 390 9.22 18.78 20.18
C ASP A 390 8.08 19.77 20.42
N ASP A 391 7.63 19.88 21.66
CA ASP A 391 6.68 20.91 22.14
C ASP A 391 7.34 22.29 22.35
N ALA A 392 8.65 22.40 22.13
CA ALA A 392 9.40 23.64 22.25
C ALA A 392 9.99 24.07 20.90
N PRO A 393 10.15 25.39 20.65
CA PRO A 393 10.88 25.88 19.48
C PRO A 393 12.34 25.43 19.57
N TYR A 394 12.98 25.24 18.42
CA TYR A 394 14.37 24.80 18.35
C TYR A 394 15.12 25.48 17.21
N THR A 395 16.30 26.04 17.51
CA THR A 395 17.17 26.65 16.50
C THR A 395 18.16 25.61 15.97
N ILE A 396 18.20 25.48 14.64
CA ILE A 396 19.09 24.56 13.93
C ILE A 396 20.01 25.32 12.96
N TYR A 397 21.10 24.66 12.56
CA TYR A 397 22.13 25.21 11.69
C TYR A 397 22.39 24.27 10.49
N PRO A 398 21.42 24.07 9.59
CA PRO A 398 21.60 23.18 8.45
C PRO A 398 22.68 23.73 7.49
N PRO A 399 23.53 22.86 6.91
CA PRO A 399 24.57 23.28 5.98
C PRO A 399 24.01 23.54 4.57
N ILE A 400 23.13 24.53 4.47
CA ILE A 400 22.52 24.99 3.21
C ILE A 400 23.05 26.38 2.82
N GLU A 401 22.83 26.78 1.58
CA GLU A 401 23.24 28.08 1.09
C GLU A 401 22.48 29.23 1.77
N HIS A 402 23.17 30.33 2.07
CA HIS A 402 22.50 31.54 2.54
C HIS A 402 21.59 32.11 1.47
N GLY A 403 20.51 32.76 1.87
CA GLY A 403 19.58 33.40 0.95
C GLY A 403 18.12 33.27 1.39
N SER A 404 17.25 33.72 0.52
CA SER A 404 15.80 33.67 0.75
C SER A 404 15.22 32.39 0.16
N TYR A 405 14.41 31.71 0.93
CA TYR A 405 13.70 30.47 0.57
C TYR A 405 12.20 30.72 0.68
N GLN A 406 11.44 30.10 -0.18
CA GLN A 406 9.99 30.04 -0.03
C GLN A 406 9.61 28.79 0.79
N ASP A 407 8.83 28.95 1.85
CA ASP A 407 8.13 27.84 2.47
C ASP A 407 6.94 27.43 1.59
N LEU A 408 6.99 26.24 1.03
CA LEU A 408 5.97 25.73 0.09
C LEU A 408 4.60 25.52 0.74
N MET A 409 4.52 25.42 2.07
CA MET A 409 3.26 25.20 2.77
C MET A 409 2.53 26.51 3.08
N SER A 410 3.24 27.53 3.55
CA SER A 410 2.67 28.86 3.85
C SER A 410 2.73 29.84 2.67
N GLY A 411 3.68 29.65 1.77
CA GLY A 411 4.02 30.59 0.71
C GLY A 411 4.93 31.72 1.18
N ASP A 412 5.26 31.78 2.46
CA ASP A 412 6.08 32.86 3.04
C ASP A 412 7.56 32.74 2.63
N MET A 413 8.23 33.89 2.60
CA MET A 413 9.67 33.93 2.40
C MET A 413 10.42 33.83 3.73
N VAL A 414 11.39 32.92 3.79
CA VAL A 414 12.24 32.64 4.95
C VAL A 414 13.67 32.95 4.59
N ASP A 415 14.25 33.98 5.23
CA ASP A 415 15.64 34.37 5.03
C ASP A 415 16.56 33.50 5.89
N TYR A 416 17.38 32.69 5.21
CA TYR A 416 18.39 31.86 5.86
C TYR A 416 19.76 32.55 5.85
N ASN A 417 20.27 32.81 7.04
CA ASN A 417 21.58 33.47 7.26
C ASN A 417 22.52 32.64 8.15
N GLY A 418 22.36 31.32 8.15
CA GLY A 418 23.15 30.37 8.91
C GLY A 418 22.40 29.70 10.07
N GLN A 419 21.19 30.15 10.37
CA GLN A 419 20.32 29.54 11.38
C GLN A 419 18.87 29.51 10.91
N LEU A 420 18.11 28.51 11.41
CA LEU A 420 16.68 28.38 11.17
C LEU A 420 15.99 28.05 12.51
N GLU A 421 14.99 28.85 12.86
CA GLU A 421 14.15 28.58 14.01
C GLU A 421 12.95 27.73 13.57
N LEU A 422 12.78 26.57 14.23
CA LEU A 422 11.68 25.66 14.01
C LEU A 422 10.63 25.84 15.11
N PRO A 423 9.38 26.20 14.78
CA PRO A 423 8.30 26.23 15.74
C PRO A 423 8.09 24.84 16.41
N PRO A 424 7.42 24.79 17.58
CA PRO A 424 6.98 23.53 18.16
C PRO A 424 6.08 22.76 17.19
N LEU A 425 6.21 21.42 17.15
CA LEU A 425 5.38 20.53 16.36
C LEU A 425 5.16 21.04 14.94
N SER A 426 6.27 21.24 14.19
CA SER A 426 6.25 21.85 12.85
C SER A 426 7.01 21.03 11.83
N ILE A 427 6.58 21.15 10.59
CA ILE A 427 7.32 20.71 9.40
C ILE A 427 7.26 21.81 8.35
N THR A 428 8.42 22.15 7.77
CA THR A 428 8.62 23.25 6.82
C THR A 428 9.31 22.70 5.58
N TYR A 429 8.91 23.18 4.39
CA TYR A 429 9.49 22.80 3.11
C TYR A 429 10.07 24.02 2.44
N LEU A 430 11.37 24.20 2.54
CA LEU A 430 12.08 25.35 2.03
C LEU A 430 12.57 25.11 0.61
N TYR A 431 12.05 25.88 -0.33
CA TYR A 431 12.43 25.87 -1.73
C TYR A 431 13.19 27.15 -2.08
N LYS A 432 14.34 27.01 -2.74
CA LYS A 432 15.11 28.13 -3.26
C LYS A 432 14.90 28.22 -4.77
N HIS A 433 14.28 29.31 -5.20
CA HIS A 433 14.21 29.61 -6.63
C HIS A 433 15.64 29.78 -7.21
N ALA A 434 15.88 29.20 -8.38
CA ALA A 434 17.17 29.27 -9.08
C ALA A 434 17.49 30.67 -9.55
#